data_0e261c6dc29fee0041efa35108365e53
#
_entry.id   0e261c6dc29fee0041efa35108365e53
#
_cell.length_a   1.000
_cell.length_b   1.000
_cell.length_c   1.000
_cell.angle_alpha   90.00
_cell.angle_beta   90.00
_cell.angle_gamma   90.00
#
_symmetry.space_group_name_H-M   'P 1'
#
loop_
_entity.id
_entity.type
_entity.pdbx_description
1 polymer ?
#
loop_
_entity_poly.entity_id
_entity_poly.type
_entity_poly.pdbx_seq_one_letter_code
_entity_poly.pdbx_strand_id
1 'polypeptide(L)'
;ITVAEYDAAHAVNQRAYFFTAQAAARHMAKQRHGSIVNIGSITQHGGWPNIVAYATAKGAAAAFTRALATELGQYNVRVNCVAPGAFPTPAEDMQPDGYEATIFAGQALQRRGRLDEIAATVSFLCGDDAAFITGQTLNVDGGWKMN
;
A
#
# COMPACT_ATOMS: atom_id res chain seq x y z
N ILE A 1 -22.99 5.50 1.48
CA ILE A 1 -22.13 5.22 2.63
C ILE A 1 -22.60 6.04 3.84
N THR A 2 -22.77 5.41 4.98
CA THR A 2 -23.08 6.05 6.26
C THR A 2 -21.81 6.53 6.95
N VAL A 3 -21.94 7.39 7.98
CA VAL A 3 -20.80 7.83 8.81
C VAL A 3 -20.12 6.64 9.47
N ALA A 4 -20.90 5.67 9.99
CA ALA A 4 -20.36 4.48 10.64
C ALA A 4 -19.53 3.60 9.68
N GLU A 5 -19.99 3.40 8.44
CA GLU A 5 -19.26 2.67 7.42
C GLU A 5 -17.97 3.38 7.01
N TYR A 6 -18.03 4.72 6.87
CA TYR A 6 -16.85 5.54 6.62
C TYR A 6 -15.81 5.40 7.74
N ASP A 7 -16.23 5.57 8.99
CA ASP A 7 -15.36 5.48 10.15
C ASP A 7 -14.73 4.09 10.27
N ALA A 8 -15.50 3.02 10.05
CA ALA A 8 -14.98 1.65 10.05
C ALA A 8 -13.91 1.44 8.96
N ALA A 9 -14.17 1.91 7.74
CA ALA A 9 -13.22 1.80 6.64
C ALA A 9 -11.91 2.56 6.96
N HIS A 10 -11.99 3.76 7.50
CA HIS A 10 -10.84 4.56 7.88
C HIS A 10 -10.10 4.04 9.11
N ALA A 11 -10.81 3.44 10.06
CA ALA A 11 -10.19 2.82 11.24
C ALA A 11 -9.21 1.70 10.83
N VAL A 12 -9.62 0.86 9.90
CA VAL A 12 -8.80 -0.26 9.42
C VAL A 12 -7.74 0.20 8.40
N ASN A 13 -8.12 1.01 7.41
CA ASN A 13 -7.29 1.30 6.25
C ASN A 13 -6.45 2.58 6.36
N GLN A 14 -6.63 3.38 7.42
CA GLN A 14 -5.84 4.59 7.63
C GLN A 14 -5.33 4.69 9.08
N ARG A 15 -6.21 4.69 10.06
CA ARG A 15 -5.85 4.86 11.46
C ARG A 15 -4.90 3.77 11.96
N ALA A 16 -5.12 2.52 11.54
CA ALA A 16 -4.32 1.40 11.99
C ALA A 16 -2.85 1.54 11.57
N TYR A 17 -2.56 1.77 10.29
CA TYR A 17 -1.17 1.89 9.85
C TYR A 17 -0.48 3.14 10.44
N PHE A 18 -1.21 4.25 10.64
CA PHE A 18 -0.65 5.46 11.24
C PHE A 18 -0.08 5.18 12.63
N PHE A 19 -0.88 4.61 13.52
CA PHE A 19 -0.43 4.36 14.90
C PHE A 19 0.55 3.21 15.02
N THR A 20 0.44 2.20 14.17
CA THR A 20 1.42 1.09 14.11
C THR A 20 2.78 1.62 13.66
N ALA A 21 2.83 2.42 12.59
CA ALA A 21 4.06 3.04 12.13
C ALA A 21 4.65 4.02 13.15
N GLN A 22 3.81 4.81 13.85
CA GLN A 22 4.26 5.70 14.92
C GLN A 22 4.90 4.92 16.08
N ALA A 23 4.33 3.78 16.46
CA ALA A 23 4.90 2.93 17.51
C ALA A 23 6.25 2.34 17.09
N ALA A 24 6.33 1.80 15.87
CA ALA A 24 7.58 1.28 15.28
C ALA A 24 8.65 2.36 15.17
N ALA A 25 8.29 3.55 14.68
CA ALA A 25 9.19 4.68 14.50
C ALA A 25 9.90 5.09 15.79
N ARG A 26 9.21 5.06 16.94
CA ARG A 26 9.80 5.38 18.24
C ARG A 26 10.94 4.43 18.62
N HIS A 27 10.84 3.15 18.26
CA HIS A 27 11.91 2.17 18.49
C HIS A 27 13.02 2.32 17.48
N MET A 28 12.68 2.39 16.20
CA MET A 28 13.64 2.48 15.09
C MET A 28 14.48 3.75 15.18
N ALA A 29 13.89 4.89 15.56
CA ALA A 29 14.61 6.13 15.75
C ALA A 29 15.69 6.05 16.86
N LYS A 30 15.40 5.33 17.96
CA LYS A 30 16.38 5.08 19.02
C LYS A 30 17.53 4.17 18.57
N GLN A 31 17.20 3.16 17.75
CA GLN A 31 18.18 2.23 17.18
C GLN A 31 19.00 2.87 16.04
N ARG A 32 18.51 4.00 15.47
CA ARG A 32 19.04 4.65 14.27
C ARG A 32 19.11 3.71 13.06
N HIS A 33 18.17 2.80 12.97
CA HIS A 33 18.03 1.81 11.91
C HIS A 33 16.61 1.26 11.88
N GLY A 34 16.06 1.05 10.68
CA GLY A 34 14.76 0.42 10.49
C GLY A 34 14.17 0.63 9.10
N SER A 35 13.17 -0.18 8.80
CA SER A 35 12.37 -0.05 7.59
C SER A 35 10.89 -0.27 7.90
N ILE A 36 10.05 0.65 7.44
CA ILE A 36 8.59 0.58 7.53
C ILE A 36 8.05 0.45 6.12
N VAL A 37 7.21 -0.56 5.88
CA VAL A 37 6.51 -0.73 4.61
C VAL A 37 5.01 -0.65 4.85
N ASN A 38 4.38 0.41 4.34
CA ASN A 38 2.93 0.57 4.36
C ASN A 38 2.30 -0.16 3.18
N ILE A 39 1.12 -0.73 3.38
CA ILE A 39 0.36 -1.38 2.30
C ILE A 39 -0.75 -0.44 1.83
N GLY A 40 -0.51 0.20 0.71
CA GLY A 40 -1.46 1.03 -0.01
C GLY A 40 -2.38 0.22 -0.91
N SER A 41 -2.71 0.78 -2.05
CA SER A 41 -3.44 0.13 -3.15
C SER A 41 -3.29 0.99 -4.41
N ILE A 42 -3.33 0.38 -5.59
CA ILE A 42 -3.41 1.15 -6.85
C ILE A 42 -4.69 2.01 -6.94
N THR A 43 -5.69 1.76 -6.09
CA THR A 43 -6.90 2.59 -6.00
C THR A 43 -6.61 4.03 -5.54
N GLN A 44 -5.43 4.30 -5.00
CA GLN A 44 -4.95 5.66 -4.71
C GLN A 44 -4.85 6.54 -5.97
N HIS A 45 -4.72 5.94 -7.15
CA HIS A 45 -4.70 6.66 -8.43
C HIS A 45 -6.11 7.00 -8.93
N GLY A 46 -7.16 6.61 -8.20
CA GLY A 46 -8.56 6.91 -8.52
C GLY A 46 -9.14 6.09 -9.69
N GLY A 47 -10.39 6.38 -10.03
CA GLY A 47 -11.05 5.84 -11.23
C GLY A 47 -11.85 4.55 -11.02
N TRP A 48 -12.09 4.10 -9.79
CA TRP A 48 -12.96 2.96 -9.50
C TRP A 48 -14.25 3.41 -8.80
N PRO A 49 -15.42 3.00 -9.30
CA PRO A 49 -16.70 3.31 -8.65
C PRO A 49 -16.87 2.51 -7.34
N ASN A 50 -17.76 3.00 -6.47
CA ASN A 50 -18.24 2.32 -5.25
C ASN A 50 -17.21 2.06 -4.14
N ILE A 51 -15.98 2.59 -4.25
CA ILE A 51 -14.90 2.40 -3.25
C ILE A 51 -14.31 3.72 -2.76
N VAL A 52 -15.07 4.82 -2.77
CA VAL A 52 -14.54 6.17 -2.45
C VAL A 52 -13.87 6.21 -1.08
N ALA A 53 -14.48 5.68 -0.01
CA ALA A 53 -13.88 5.67 1.32
C ALA A 53 -12.59 4.85 1.38
N TYR A 54 -12.58 3.68 0.73
CA TYR A 54 -11.40 2.83 0.64
C TYR A 54 -10.27 3.52 -0.13
N ALA A 55 -10.57 4.06 -1.31
CA ALA A 55 -9.60 4.76 -2.15
C ALA A 55 -9.00 5.97 -1.43
N THR A 56 -9.82 6.74 -0.70
CA THR A 56 -9.38 7.87 0.12
C THR A 56 -8.41 7.41 1.22
N ALA A 57 -8.77 6.36 1.95
CA ALA A 57 -7.93 5.82 3.03
C ALA A 57 -6.60 5.26 2.49
N LYS A 58 -6.63 4.59 1.33
CA LYS A 58 -5.42 4.06 0.68
C LYS A 58 -4.58 5.15 0.02
N GLY A 59 -5.19 6.21 -0.51
CA GLY A 59 -4.47 7.39 -0.97
C GLY A 59 -3.72 8.12 0.13
N ALA A 60 -4.28 8.15 1.34
CA ALA A 60 -3.62 8.69 2.51
C ALA A 60 -2.32 7.94 2.85
N ALA A 61 -2.20 6.63 2.54
CA ALA A 61 -0.98 5.86 2.82
C ALA A 61 0.24 6.38 2.05
N ALA A 62 0.07 6.79 0.80
CA ALA A 62 1.16 7.34 -0.01
C ALA A 62 1.65 8.71 0.54
N ALA A 63 0.73 9.60 0.93
CA ALA A 63 1.07 10.89 1.52
C ALA A 63 1.74 10.70 2.89
N PHE A 64 1.18 9.84 3.74
CA PHE A 64 1.74 9.49 5.04
C PHE A 64 3.15 8.90 4.92
N THR A 65 3.38 8.02 3.95
CA THR A 65 4.69 7.43 3.68
C THR A 65 5.74 8.48 3.40
N ARG A 66 5.44 9.45 2.53
CA ARG A 66 6.38 10.54 2.18
C ARG A 66 6.68 11.44 3.39
N ALA A 67 5.66 11.84 4.12
CA ALA A 67 5.81 12.68 5.30
C ALA A 67 6.67 11.98 6.37
N LEU A 68 6.34 10.73 6.70
CA LEU A 68 7.06 9.97 7.71
C LEU A 68 8.49 9.63 7.27
N ALA A 69 8.74 9.37 5.99
CA ALA A 69 10.08 9.17 5.44
C ALA A 69 10.97 10.41 5.64
N THR A 70 10.40 11.59 5.42
CA THR A 70 11.11 12.87 5.64
C THR A 70 11.46 13.06 7.12
N GLU A 71 10.53 12.78 8.03
CA GLU A 71 10.77 12.92 9.47
C GLU A 71 11.80 11.93 10.00
N LEU A 72 11.75 10.68 9.51
CA LEU A 72 12.57 9.59 10.04
C LEU A 72 13.95 9.45 9.37
N GLY A 73 14.18 10.08 8.23
CA GLY A 73 15.44 10.02 7.51
C GLY A 73 16.66 10.42 8.37
N GLN A 74 16.54 11.42 9.22
CA GLN A 74 17.59 11.82 10.17
C GLN A 74 18.01 10.73 11.16
N TYR A 75 17.16 9.72 11.35
CA TYR A 75 17.41 8.55 12.20
C TYR A 75 17.83 7.32 11.40
N ASN A 76 18.10 7.46 10.11
CA ASN A 76 18.43 6.34 9.22
C ASN A 76 17.33 5.27 9.19
N VAL A 77 16.05 5.70 9.24
CA VAL A 77 14.88 4.83 9.14
C VAL A 77 14.18 5.11 7.82
N ARG A 78 13.97 4.08 7.03
CA ARG A 78 13.32 4.16 5.73
C ARG A 78 11.81 3.89 5.86
N VAL A 79 11.02 4.58 5.06
CA VAL A 79 9.56 4.38 5.00
C VAL A 79 9.13 4.33 3.54
N ASN A 80 8.55 3.23 3.12
CA ASN A 80 8.04 3.05 1.76
C ASN A 80 6.60 2.52 1.78
N CYS A 81 5.95 2.57 0.64
CA CYS A 81 4.61 2.03 0.43
C CYS A 81 4.64 1.04 -0.71
N VAL A 82 3.95 -0.08 -0.56
CA VAL A 82 3.64 -1.00 -1.64
C VAL A 82 2.16 -0.83 -1.98
N ALA A 83 1.85 -0.62 -3.25
CA ALA A 83 0.50 -0.47 -3.76
C ALA A 83 0.12 -1.68 -4.63
N PRO A 84 -0.53 -2.70 -4.05
CA PRO A 84 -0.97 -3.87 -4.79
C PRO A 84 -2.05 -3.55 -5.81
N GLY A 85 -2.01 -4.26 -6.95
CA GLY A 85 -3.10 -4.38 -7.91
C GLY A 85 -4.05 -5.53 -7.59
N ALA A 86 -4.36 -6.34 -8.60
CA ALA A 86 -5.23 -7.49 -8.45
C ALA A 86 -4.46 -8.73 -7.96
N PHE A 87 -4.72 -9.09 -6.71
CA PHE A 87 -4.21 -10.30 -6.07
C PHE A 87 -5.38 -11.14 -5.56
N PRO A 88 -5.28 -12.48 -5.56
CA PRO A 88 -6.33 -13.32 -5.02
C PRO A 88 -6.47 -13.09 -3.51
N THR A 89 -7.65 -12.63 -3.10
CA THR A 89 -8.00 -12.38 -1.70
C THR A 89 -9.44 -12.85 -1.43
N PRO A 90 -9.81 -13.19 -0.20
CA PRO A 90 -11.20 -13.56 0.11
C PRO A 90 -12.23 -12.49 -0.25
N ALA A 91 -11.84 -11.23 -0.32
CA ALA A 91 -12.73 -10.13 -0.74
C ALA A 91 -13.10 -10.20 -2.23
N GLU A 92 -12.38 -10.99 -3.03
CA GLU A 92 -12.64 -11.16 -4.47
C GLU A 92 -13.73 -12.18 -4.77
N ASP A 93 -14.01 -13.09 -3.85
CA ASP A 93 -15.14 -14.06 -3.97
C ASP A 93 -16.49 -13.34 -4.08
N MET A 94 -16.55 -12.04 -3.75
CA MET A 94 -17.71 -11.17 -3.85
C MET A 94 -17.79 -10.38 -5.17
N GLN A 95 -16.83 -10.55 -6.08
CA GLN A 95 -16.81 -9.80 -7.33
C GLN A 95 -17.76 -10.43 -8.37
N PRO A 96 -18.36 -9.61 -9.23
CA PRO A 96 -19.27 -10.11 -10.26
C PRO A 96 -18.54 -10.95 -11.32
N ASP A 97 -19.32 -11.79 -12.01
CA ASP A 97 -18.83 -12.53 -13.17
C ASP A 97 -18.21 -11.59 -14.22
N GLY A 98 -17.08 -11.99 -14.80
CA GLY A 98 -16.37 -11.17 -15.77
C GLY A 98 -15.44 -10.10 -15.18
N TYR A 99 -15.36 -9.97 -13.85
CA TYR A 99 -14.45 -9.03 -13.21
C TYR A 99 -12.99 -9.26 -13.60
N GLU A 100 -12.59 -10.52 -13.74
CA GLU A 100 -11.24 -10.90 -14.15
C GLU A 100 -10.87 -10.39 -15.55
N ALA A 101 -11.79 -10.44 -16.50
CA ALA A 101 -11.58 -9.89 -17.84
C ALA A 101 -11.35 -8.37 -17.79
N THR A 102 -12.04 -7.67 -16.90
CA THR A 102 -11.86 -6.23 -16.68
C THR A 102 -10.46 -5.91 -16.11
N ILE A 103 -9.98 -6.74 -15.18
CA ILE A 103 -8.61 -6.62 -14.64
C ILE A 103 -7.61 -6.77 -15.78
N PHE A 104 -7.71 -7.84 -16.55
CA PHE A 104 -6.73 -8.17 -17.59
C PHE A 104 -6.72 -7.15 -18.72
N ALA A 105 -7.87 -6.58 -19.07
CA ALA A 105 -7.93 -5.51 -20.05
C ALA A 105 -7.18 -4.24 -19.63
N GLY A 106 -7.00 -4.03 -18.32
CA GLY A 106 -6.30 -2.88 -17.74
C GLY A 106 -4.82 -3.11 -17.45
N GLN A 107 -4.32 -4.37 -17.49
CA GLN A 107 -2.96 -4.72 -17.11
C GLN A 107 -2.07 -5.08 -18.31
N ALA A 108 -0.79 -4.77 -18.23
CA ALA A 108 0.20 -5.25 -19.19
C ALA A 108 0.46 -6.77 -19.02
N LEU A 109 0.57 -7.24 -17.79
CA LEU A 109 0.66 -8.66 -17.48
C LEU A 109 -0.75 -9.22 -17.27
N GLN A 110 -1.26 -9.96 -18.25
CA GLN A 110 -2.64 -10.46 -18.27
C GLN A 110 -2.84 -11.69 -17.35
N ARG A 111 -2.56 -11.50 -16.08
CA ARG A 111 -2.77 -12.47 -15.01
C ARG A 111 -2.89 -11.76 -13.67
N ARG A 112 -3.42 -12.44 -12.68
CA ARG A 112 -3.36 -11.96 -11.30
C ARG A 112 -1.94 -12.05 -10.75
N GLY A 113 -1.61 -11.14 -9.84
CA GLY A 113 -0.39 -11.26 -9.05
C GLY A 113 -0.47 -12.48 -8.12
N ARG A 114 0.67 -13.08 -7.80
CA ARG A 114 0.77 -14.13 -6.79
C ARG A 114 1.19 -13.51 -5.44
N LEU A 115 0.74 -14.09 -4.35
CA LEU A 115 1.05 -13.58 -3.01
C LEU A 115 2.54 -13.56 -2.68
N ASP A 116 3.30 -14.50 -3.26
CA ASP A 116 4.77 -14.51 -3.12
C ASP A 116 5.45 -13.33 -3.84
N GLU A 117 4.85 -12.79 -4.92
CA GLU A 117 5.39 -11.63 -5.63
C GLU A 117 5.26 -10.34 -4.80
N ILE A 118 4.15 -10.18 -4.07
CA ILE A 118 4.01 -9.03 -3.15
C ILE A 118 4.92 -9.21 -1.92
N ALA A 119 5.03 -10.43 -1.40
CA ALA A 119 5.89 -10.73 -0.26
C ALA A 119 7.36 -10.47 -0.59
N ALA A 120 7.83 -10.85 -1.78
CA ALA A 120 9.18 -10.57 -2.26
C ALA A 120 9.47 -9.07 -2.34
N THR A 121 8.51 -8.28 -2.84
CA THR A 121 8.64 -6.81 -2.89
C THR A 121 8.76 -6.20 -1.49
N VAL A 122 7.93 -6.63 -0.56
CA VAL A 122 7.99 -6.17 0.84
C VAL A 122 9.33 -6.57 1.47
N SER A 123 9.76 -7.80 1.26
CA SER A 123 11.05 -8.31 1.76
C SER A 123 12.23 -7.49 1.24
N PHE A 124 12.26 -7.20 -0.07
CA PHE A 124 13.26 -6.33 -0.69
C PHE A 124 13.29 -4.94 -0.03
N LEU A 125 12.13 -4.30 0.12
CA LEU A 125 12.05 -2.96 0.74
C LEU A 125 12.42 -2.96 2.23
N CYS A 126 12.29 -4.08 2.91
CA CYS A 126 12.73 -4.23 4.29
C CYS A 126 14.24 -4.49 4.41
N GLY A 127 14.87 -5.07 3.40
CA GLY A 127 16.28 -5.47 3.39
C GLY A 127 17.25 -4.34 3.05
N ASP A 128 18.54 -4.67 3.15
CA ASP A 128 19.65 -3.72 2.90
C ASP A 128 19.83 -3.40 1.41
N ASP A 129 19.35 -4.25 0.51
CA ASP A 129 19.35 -3.98 -0.93
C ASP A 129 18.53 -2.75 -1.31
N ALA A 130 17.61 -2.31 -0.42
CA ALA A 130 16.83 -1.09 -0.55
C ALA A 130 17.35 0.06 0.32
N ALA A 131 18.61 0.05 0.74
CA ALA A 131 19.17 0.99 1.73
C ALA A 131 19.04 2.47 1.33
N PHE A 132 18.96 2.78 0.04
CA PHE A 132 18.81 4.16 -0.45
C PHE A 132 17.40 4.46 -1.00
N ILE A 133 16.41 3.60 -0.71
CA ILE A 133 15.01 3.74 -1.14
C ILE A 133 14.16 4.14 0.06
N THR A 134 13.62 5.36 0.05
CA THR A 134 12.70 5.87 1.07
C THR A 134 11.71 6.86 0.47
N GLY A 135 10.52 6.99 1.05
CA GLY A 135 9.46 7.88 0.60
C GLY A 135 8.75 7.42 -0.68
N GLN A 136 9.04 6.22 -1.18
CA GLN A 136 8.51 5.75 -2.45
C GLN A 136 7.21 4.96 -2.27
N THR A 137 6.35 5.05 -3.29
CA THR A 137 5.21 4.15 -3.45
C THR A 137 5.45 3.30 -4.69
N LEU A 138 5.60 1.99 -4.47
CA LEU A 138 5.86 1.04 -5.53
C LEU A 138 4.57 0.30 -5.90
N ASN A 139 4.10 0.49 -7.12
CA ASN A 139 2.98 -0.28 -7.66
C ASN A 139 3.44 -1.71 -7.98
N VAL A 140 2.70 -2.69 -7.47
CA VAL A 140 2.87 -4.11 -7.79
C VAL A 140 1.54 -4.59 -8.35
N ASP A 141 1.31 -4.34 -9.63
CA ASP A 141 -0.02 -4.37 -10.23
C ASP A 141 -0.05 -4.92 -11.67
N GLY A 142 1.03 -5.52 -12.12
CA GLY A 142 1.13 -6.06 -13.48
C GLY A 142 1.10 -4.99 -14.57
N GLY A 143 1.45 -3.74 -14.22
CA GLY A 143 1.42 -2.61 -15.16
C GLY A 143 0.01 -2.06 -15.40
N TRP A 144 -0.87 -2.12 -14.41
CA TRP A 144 -2.21 -1.53 -14.50
C TRP A 144 -2.17 0.00 -14.36
N LYS A 145 -1.35 0.52 -13.44
CA LYS A 145 -1.13 1.95 -13.25
C LYS A 145 0.34 2.28 -13.41
N MET A 146 0.69 2.72 -14.61
CA MET A 146 2.05 3.19 -14.92
C MET A 146 2.11 4.71 -14.65
N ASN A 147 3.04 5.12 -13.80
CA ASN A 147 3.31 6.54 -13.48
C ASN A 147 4.46 7.07 -14.35
#